data_1f50f57f9d92f1a253daaafbeefa1bc0
#
_entry.id   1f50f57f9d92f1a253daaafbeefa1bc0
#
_cell.length_a   1.000
_cell.length_b   1.000
_cell.length_c   1.000
_cell.angle_alpha   90.00
_cell.angle_beta   90.00
_cell.angle_gamma   90.00
#
_symmetry.space_group_name_H-M   'P 1'
#
loop_
_entity.id
_entity.type
_entity.pdbx_description
1 polymer ?
#
loop_
_entity_poly.entity_id
_entity_poly.type
_entity_poly.pdbx_seq_one_letter_code
_entity_poly.pdbx_strand_id
1 'polypeptide(L)'
;MTTSAGAAAKAAPWKDPAARPYVEVNGITKSFGDFKAVNDVSLKVYKGEIFCLLGASGCGKTTLLRMLGGFETPTSGNIFIDGEDMTGVPPYERPVNMMFQSYALFPHMNVEQNVAFGLKQDRIPKPEIEERVATMLDLVKLGGFGRRKPHQLSGGQRQRVALARSLVKRPKLLLLDEPLGALDKKLREHTQFELISLQDKLGVTFIVVTHDQEEAMTLASRIGVMNHGEIVQAGTPSEIYEYPSSKFVADFVGSVNMFEGKLIEDEPEYVRIASEELGGTIYVSHGISAPPEAIVWAAVRPEKIFMSTAPPAGTDNVARGAVQDIAYLGDLSIYLVKLPTGKIVRVTQPNTSRHAEAITWDQQVYLSWDTTSPVVVTR
;
A
#
# COMPACT_ATOMS: atom_id res chain seq x y z
N MET A 1 -15.63 12.50 34.80
CA MET A 1 -15.31 11.10 34.50
C MET A 1 -16.25 10.67 33.40
N THR A 2 -15.85 10.80 32.17
CA THR A 2 -16.56 10.27 30.99
C THR A 2 -15.61 9.30 30.29
N THR A 3 -15.89 8.03 30.47
CA THR A 3 -15.21 6.91 29.84
C THR A 3 -15.35 7.03 28.34
N SER A 4 -14.23 7.24 27.63
CA SER A 4 -14.14 7.12 26.18
C SER A 4 -14.48 5.67 25.82
N ALA A 5 -15.62 5.47 25.15
CA ALA A 5 -15.95 4.21 24.52
C ALA A 5 -14.84 3.90 23.51
N GLY A 6 -14.09 2.82 23.77
CA GLY A 6 -13.06 2.34 22.87
C GLY A 6 -13.67 2.07 21.49
N ALA A 7 -13.01 2.57 20.45
CA ALA A 7 -13.33 2.22 19.07
C ALA A 7 -13.26 0.68 18.98
N ALA A 8 -14.42 0.04 18.78
CA ALA A 8 -14.46 -1.39 18.51
C ALA A 8 -13.55 -1.65 17.31
N ALA A 9 -12.58 -2.55 17.47
CA ALA A 9 -11.71 -2.96 16.38
C ALA A 9 -12.61 -3.35 15.19
N LYS A 10 -12.45 -2.69 14.05
CA LYS A 10 -13.22 -3.02 12.85
C LYS A 10 -13.04 -4.52 12.58
N ALA A 11 -14.15 -5.23 12.45
CA ALA A 11 -14.11 -6.65 12.11
C ALA A 11 -13.26 -6.83 10.86
N ALA A 12 -12.36 -7.81 10.88
CA ALA A 12 -11.52 -8.19 9.75
C ALA A 12 -12.22 -9.31 8.96
N PRO A 13 -13.16 -8.97 8.05
CA PRO A 13 -14.00 -9.99 7.40
C PRO A 13 -13.19 -10.99 6.58
N TRP A 14 -12.00 -10.61 6.13
CA TRP A 14 -11.07 -11.52 5.43
C TRP A 14 -10.47 -12.63 6.30
N LYS A 15 -10.61 -12.53 7.63
CA LYS A 15 -10.21 -13.56 8.60
C LYS A 15 -11.36 -14.51 8.97
N ASP A 16 -12.58 -14.18 8.58
CA ASP A 16 -13.77 -14.99 8.79
C ASP A 16 -14.06 -15.86 7.55
N PRO A 17 -13.92 -17.19 7.63
CA PRO A 17 -14.22 -18.08 6.52
C PRO A 17 -15.68 -18.03 6.03
N ALA A 18 -16.61 -17.57 6.87
CA ALA A 18 -18.02 -17.43 6.53
C ALA A 18 -18.35 -16.08 5.86
N ALA A 19 -17.43 -15.12 5.88
CA ALA A 19 -17.64 -13.81 5.27
C ALA A 19 -17.71 -13.92 3.75
N ARG A 20 -18.78 -13.36 3.18
CA ARG A 20 -18.94 -13.32 1.72
C ARG A 20 -18.14 -12.15 1.14
N PRO A 21 -17.31 -12.37 0.11
CA PRO A 21 -16.63 -11.29 -0.60
C PRO A 21 -17.68 -10.41 -1.30
N TYR A 22 -17.40 -9.12 -1.31
CA TYR A 22 -18.22 -8.15 -2.01
C TYR A 22 -17.78 -8.01 -3.48
N VAL A 23 -16.47 -8.04 -3.73
CA VAL A 23 -15.89 -8.18 -5.06
C VAL A 23 -15.10 -9.49 -5.09
N GLU A 24 -15.36 -10.31 -6.09
CA GLU A 24 -14.64 -11.56 -6.31
C GLU A 24 -14.13 -11.61 -7.75
N VAL A 25 -12.82 -11.82 -7.88
CA VAL A 25 -12.11 -11.98 -9.15
C VAL A 25 -11.59 -13.40 -9.19
N ASN A 26 -11.97 -14.16 -10.21
CA ASN A 26 -11.65 -15.59 -10.31
C ASN A 26 -10.87 -15.88 -11.59
N GLY A 27 -9.56 -16.15 -11.45
CA GLY A 27 -8.68 -16.55 -12.53
C GLY A 27 -8.62 -15.59 -13.71
N ILE A 28 -8.67 -14.27 -13.43
CA ILE A 28 -8.72 -13.24 -14.48
C ILE A 28 -7.39 -13.18 -15.21
N THR A 29 -7.45 -13.32 -16.51
CA THR A 29 -6.34 -13.10 -17.43
C THR A 29 -6.71 -12.05 -18.47
N LYS A 30 -5.77 -11.14 -18.77
CA LYS A 30 -5.90 -10.20 -19.88
C LYS A 30 -4.63 -10.21 -20.72
N SER A 31 -4.79 -10.55 -22.00
CA SER A 31 -3.72 -10.52 -22.99
C SER A 31 -3.98 -9.45 -24.05
N PHE A 32 -2.92 -8.79 -24.49
CA PHE A 32 -2.87 -7.89 -25.64
C PHE A 32 -1.87 -8.49 -26.64
N GLY A 33 -2.35 -9.21 -27.64
CA GLY A 33 -1.47 -10.06 -28.46
C GLY A 33 -0.76 -11.09 -27.58
N ASP A 34 0.55 -11.17 -27.70
CA ASP A 34 1.38 -12.11 -26.91
C ASP A 34 1.68 -11.63 -25.48
N PHE A 35 1.40 -10.37 -25.18
CA PHE A 35 1.69 -9.78 -23.87
C PHE A 35 0.53 -10.02 -22.90
N LYS A 36 0.79 -10.71 -21.79
CA LYS A 36 -0.14 -10.89 -20.69
C LYS A 36 0.01 -9.73 -19.68
N ALA A 37 -0.93 -8.80 -19.71
CA ALA A 37 -0.96 -7.66 -18.78
C ALA A 37 -1.47 -8.06 -17.38
N VAL A 38 -2.39 -9.03 -17.32
CA VAL A 38 -2.89 -9.66 -16.10
C VAL A 38 -2.90 -11.16 -16.33
N ASN A 39 -2.35 -11.94 -15.39
CA ASN A 39 -2.13 -13.37 -15.53
C ASN A 39 -2.71 -14.13 -14.33
N ASP A 40 -3.81 -14.83 -14.54
CA ASP A 40 -4.48 -15.72 -13.58
C ASP A 40 -4.70 -15.08 -12.18
N VAL A 41 -5.18 -13.84 -12.16
CA VAL A 41 -5.41 -13.13 -10.90
C VAL A 41 -6.71 -13.57 -10.25
N SER A 42 -6.61 -14.00 -8.99
CA SER A 42 -7.76 -14.26 -8.10
C SER A 42 -7.67 -13.34 -6.87
N LEU A 43 -8.79 -12.67 -6.55
CA LEU A 43 -8.84 -11.67 -5.49
C LEU A 43 -10.23 -11.61 -4.87
N LYS A 44 -10.30 -11.46 -3.55
CA LYS A 44 -11.53 -11.21 -2.79
C LYS A 44 -11.42 -9.90 -2.03
N VAL A 45 -12.37 -8.99 -2.23
CA VAL A 45 -12.49 -7.72 -1.50
C VAL A 45 -13.82 -7.70 -0.75
N TYR A 46 -13.81 -7.22 0.48
CA TYR A 46 -14.97 -7.27 1.36
C TYR A 46 -15.65 -5.90 1.47
N LYS A 47 -16.92 -5.91 1.86
CA LYS A 47 -17.72 -4.70 1.97
C LYS A 47 -17.14 -3.72 2.99
N GLY A 48 -17.02 -2.45 2.61
CA GLY A 48 -16.46 -1.40 3.47
C GLY A 48 -14.93 -1.48 3.64
N GLU A 49 -14.25 -2.27 2.81
CA GLU A 49 -12.79 -2.37 2.79
C GLU A 49 -12.19 -1.28 1.90
N ILE A 50 -11.00 -0.80 2.26
CA ILE A 50 -10.09 -0.11 1.34
C ILE A 50 -9.03 -1.13 0.93
N PHE A 51 -9.13 -1.64 -0.29
CA PHE A 51 -8.15 -2.57 -0.85
C PHE A 51 -7.21 -1.82 -1.80
N CYS A 52 -5.91 -1.84 -1.52
CA CYS A 52 -4.90 -1.21 -2.38
C CYS A 52 -4.18 -2.24 -3.26
N LEU A 53 -4.17 -2.03 -4.57
CA LEU A 53 -3.29 -2.72 -5.51
C LEU A 53 -2.00 -1.91 -5.63
N LEU A 54 -0.92 -2.44 -5.08
CA LEU A 54 0.41 -1.83 -5.06
C LEU A 54 1.35 -2.56 -6.02
N GLY A 55 2.17 -1.85 -6.78
CA GLY A 55 3.14 -2.47 -7.68
C GLY A 55 3.84 -1.45 -8.57
N ALA A 56 4.91 -1.86 -9.24
CA ALA A 56 5.65 -1.03 -10.18
C ALA A 56 4.79 -0.61 -11.40
N SER A 57 5.21 0.44 -12.11
CA SER A 57 4.54 0.85 -13.36
C SER A 57 4.55 -0.29 -14.37
N GLY A 58 3.42 -0.51 -15.05
CA GLY A 58 3.31 -1.55 -16.08
C GLY A 58 3.04 -2.98 -15.56
N CYS A 59 2.92 -3.22 -14.24
CA CYS A 59 2.64 -4.56 -13.71
C CYS A 59 1.18 -5.03 -13.84
N GLY A 60 0.27 -4.25 -14.46
CA GLY A 60 -1.10 -4.67 -14.77
C GLY A 60 -2.21 -4.07 -13.89
N LYS A 61 -1.89 -3.26 -12.86
CA LYS A 61 -2.87 -2.68 -11.91
C LYS A 61 -4.01 -1.92 -12.57
N THR A 62 -3.70 -0.94 -13.42
CA THR A 62 -4.71 -0.14 -14.15
C THR A 62 -5.53 -1.00 -15.10
N THR A 63 -4.94 -2.05 -15.69
CA THR A 63 -5.67 -3.01 -16.54
C THR A 63 -6.69 -3.79 -15.71
N LEU A 64 -6.30 -4.29 -14.55
CA LEU A 64 -7.22 -4.99 -13.62
C LEU A 64 -8.32 -4.03 -13.15
N LEU A 65 -7.97 -2.79 -12.78
CA LEU A 65 -8.95 -1.79 -12.36
C LEU A 65 -9.96 -1.47 -13.49
N ARG A 66 -9.49 -1.35 -14.73
CA ARG A 66 -10.36 -1.14 -15.91
C ARG A 66 -11.27 -2.31 -16.17
N MET A 67 -10.82 -3.55 -15.96
CA MET A 67 -11.67 -4.73 -16.06
C MET A 67 -12.76 -4.74 -14.98
N LEU A 68 -12.43 -4.36 -13.73
CA LEU A 68 -13.42 -4.17 -12.67
C LEU A 68 -14.43 -3.08 -13.01
N GLY A 69 -13.99 -1.99 -13.63
CA GLY A 69 -14.86 -0.90 -14.09
C GLY A 69 -15.66 -1.20 -15.37
N GLY A 70 -15.40 -2.32 -16.07
CA GLY A 70 -16.04 -2.65 -17.35
C GLY A 70 -15.50 -1.90 -18.56
N PHE A 71 -14.40 -1.15 -18.42
CA PHE A 71 -13.72 -0.44 -19.52
C PHE A 71 -12.80 -1.36 -20.34
N GLU A 72 -12.54 -2.56 -19.83
CA GLU A 72 -11.74 -3.57 -20.47
C GLU A 72 -12.39 -4.95 -20.23
N THR A 73 -12.41 -5.81 -21.23
CA THR A 73 -12.96 -7.16 -21.09
C THR A 73 -11.82 -8.14 -20.81
N PRO A 74 -11.92 -9.02 -19.82
CA PRO A 74 -10.93 -10.06 -19.59
C PRO A 74 -10.86 -11.03 -20.78
N THR A 75 -9.69 -11.62 -21.00
CA THR A 75 -9.51 -12.71 -21.99
C THR A 75 -10.09 -14.02 -21.45
N SER A 76 -9.96 -14.25 -20.14
CA SER A 76 -10.55 -15.38 -19.41
C SER A 76 -10.79 -15.04 -17.95
N GLY A 77 -11.57 -15.88 -17.25
CA GLY A 77 -11.95 -15.70 -15.86
C GLY A 77 -13.22 -14.85 -15.70
N ASN A 78 -13.66 -14.66 -14.45
CA ASN A 78 -14.91 -13.98 -14.12
C ASN A 78 -14.74 -12.93 -13.02
N ILE A 79 -15.59 -11.90 -13.06
CA ILE A 79 -15.69 -10.84 -12.06
C ILE A 79 -17.10 -10.83 -11.48
N PHE A 80 -17.20 -10.94 -10.15
CA PHE A 80 -18.47 -10.83 -9.44
C PHE A 80 -18.45 -9.59 -8.52
N ILE A 81 -19.55 -8.85 -8.49
CA ILE A 81 -19.78 -7.73 -7.56
C ILE A 81 -21.12 -7.95 -6.89
N ASP A 82 -21.12 -8.04 -5.54
CA ASP A 82 -22.31 -8.33 -4.73
C ASP A 82 -23.01 -9.67 -5.13
N GLY A 83 -22.20 -10.65 -5.60
CA GLY A 83 -22.66 -11.96 -6.06
C GLY A 83 -23.17 -12.01 -7.52
N GLU A 84 -23.23 -10.88 -8.23
CA GLU A 84 -23.66 -10.82 -9.63
C GLU A 84 -22.45 -10.85 -10.58
N ASP A 85 -22.53 -11.64 -11.65
CA ASP A 85 -21.47 -11.72 -12.68
C ASP A 85 -21.47 -10.43 -13.52
N MET A 86 -20.35 -9.70 -13.43
CA MET A 86 -20.13 -8.45 -14.15
C MET A 86 -19.20 -8.59 -15.37
N THR A 87 -18.76 -9.81 -15.70
CA THR A 87 -17.70 -10.05 -16.70
C THR A 87 -17.99 -9.42 -18.07
N GLY A 88 -19.22 -9.54 -18.56
CA GLY A 88 -19.66 -8.95 -19.84
C GLY A 88 -20.48 -7.65 -19.71
N VAL A 89 -20.69 -7.15 -18.48
CA VAL A 89 -21.54 -5.97 -18.23
C VAL A 89 -20.79 -4.68 -18.56
N PRO A 90 -21.38 -3.76 -19.35
CA PRO A 90 -20.73 -2.50 -19.72
C PRO A 90 -20.62 -1.53 -18.53
N PRO A 91 -19.69 -0.54 -18.58
CA PRO A 91 -19.41 0.35 -17.45
C PRO A 91 -20.62 1.09 -16.87
N TYR A 92 -21.55 1.50 -17.73
CA TYR A 92 -22.71 2.31 -17.33
C TYR A 92 -23.82 1.51 -16.63
N GLU A 93 -23.76 0.17 -16.69
CA GLU A 93 -24.70 -0.74 -16.01
C GLU A 93 -24.13 -1.30 -14.71
N ARG A 94 -22.82 -1.13 -14.46
CA ARG A 94 -22.20 -1.64 -13.24
C ARG A 94 -22.48 -0.75 -12.03
N PRO A 95 -22.65 -1.30 -10.82
CA PRO A 95 -22.83 -0.52 -9.58
C PRO A 95 -21.52 0.11 -9.08
N VAL A 96 -20.70 0.60 -10.00
CA VAL A 96 -19.30 1.02 -9.79
C VAL A 96 -19.12 2.44 -10.33
N ASN A 97 -18.35 3.26 -9.63
CA ASN A 97 -17.81 4.49 -10.21
C ASN A 97 -16.29 4.43 -10.21
N MET A 98 -15.67 5.14 -11.16
CA MET A 98 -14.23 5.22 -11.30
C MET A 98 -13.75 6.67 -11.30
N MET A 99 -12.69 6.94 -10.55
CA MET A 99 -11.92 8.17 -10.60
C MET A 99 -10.61 7.88 -11.33
N PHE A 100 -10.39 8.58 -12.44
CA PHE A 100 -9.20 8.43 -13.27
C PHE A 100 -8.03 9.27 -12.74
N GLN A 101 -6.82 8.88 -13.04
CA GLN A 101 -5.57 9.56 -12.65
C GLN A 101 -5.56 11.06 -13.04
N SER A 102 -6.09 11.42 -14.20
CA SER A 102 -6.20 12.82 -14.66
C SER A 102 -7.37 13.60 -14.04
N TYR A 103 -8.12 12.97 -13.10
CA TYR A 103 -9.38 13.46 -12.55
C TYR A 103 -10.50 13.62 -13.58
N ALA A 104 -10.20 13.75 -14.86
CA ALA A 104 -11.11 13.85 -16.00
C ALA A 104 -12.31 14.81 -15.76
N LEU A 105 -12.05 15.97 -15.13
CA LEU A 105 -13.07 16.99 -14.94
C LEU A 105 -13.48 17.62 -16.28
N PHE A 106 -14.76 17.93 -16.45
CA PHE A 106 -15.27 18.63 -17.63
C PHE A 106 -14.85 20.09 -17.57
N PRO A 107 -13.93 20.58 -18.43
CA PRO A 107 -13.34 21.92 -18.29
C PRO A 107 -14.33 23.06 -18.57
N HIS A 108 -15.36 22.80 -19.36
CA HIS A 108 -16.42 23.76 -19.69
C HIS A 108 -17.49 23.88 -18.60
N MET A 109 -17.57 22.92 -17.67
CA MET A 109 -18.52 22.89 -16.55
C MET A 109 -17.90 23.49 -15.29
N ASN A 110 -18.72 24.13 -14.44
CA ASN A 110 -18.31 24.50 -13.10
C ASN A 110 -18.30 23.29 -12.14
N VAL A 111 -17.93 23.50 -10.86
CA VAL A 111 -17.84 22.44 -9.83
C VAL A 111 -19.19 21.76 -9.62
N GLU A 112 -20.26 22.53 -9.39
CA GLU A 112 -21.62 21.97 -9.21
C GLU A 112 -22.07 21.15 -10.40
N GLN A 113 -21.83 21.65 -11.62
CA GLN A 113 -22.19 20.95 -12.85
C GLN A 113 -21.39 19.65 -13.04
N ASN A 114 -20.09 19.66 -12.70
CA ASN A 114 -19.26 18.45 -12.71
C ASN A 114 -19.81 17.40 -11.75
N VAL A 115 -20.12 17.78 -10.50
CA VAL A 115 -20.64 16.86 -9.49
C VAL A 115 -22.04 16.37 -9.87
N ALA A 116 -22.91 17.26 -10.34
CA ALA A 116 -24.29 16.95 -10.73
C ALA A 116 -24.41 16.07 -11.99
N PHE A 117 -23.33 15.93 -12.78
CA PHE A 117 -23.39 15.35 -14.12
C PHE A 117 -24.04 13.95 -14.12
N GLY A 118 -23.55 13.05 -13.28
CA GLY A 118 -24.07 11.66 -13.20
C GLY A 118 -25.54 11.61 -12.76
N LEU A 119 -25.94 12.45 -11.80
CA LEU A 119 -27.33 12.51 -11.33
C LEU A 119 -28.29 13.00 -12.42
N LYS A 120 -27.84 13.93 -13.28
CA LYS A 120 -28.61 14.39 -14.42
C LYS A 120 -28.83 13.30 -15.47
N GLN A 121 -27.79 12.47 -15.71
CA GLN A 121 -27.90 11.32 -16.64
C GLN A 121 -28.90 10.29 -16.11
N ASP A 122 -28.95 10.10 -14.79
CA ASP A 122 -29.91 9.21 -14.14
C ASP A 122 -31.32 9.82 -14.03
N ARG A 123 -31.54 11.02 -14.59
CA ARG A 123 -32.83 11.76 -14.60
C ARG A 123 -33.40 12.02 -13.19
N ILE A 124 -32.51 12.20 -12.20
CA ILE A 124 -32.92 12.55 -10.84
C ILE A 124 -33.60 13.95 -10.85
N PRO A 125 -34.63 14.18 -10.05
CA PRO A 125 -35.30 15.47 -9.95
C PRO A 125 -34.36 16.60 -9.51
N LYS A 126 -34.52 17.79 -10.11
CA LYS A 126 -33.61 18.92 -9.88
C LYS A 126 -33.47 19.31 -8.40
N PRO A 127 -34.51 19.37 -7.55
CA PRO A 127 -34.35 19.67 -6.13
C PRO A 127 -33.47 18.67 -5.40
N GLU A 128 -33.60 17.38 -5.69
CA GLU A 128 -32.78 16.33 -5.13
C GLU A 128 -31.31 16.41 -5.60
N ILE A 129 -31.08 16.78 -6.87
CA ILE A 129 -29.72 17.04 -7.38
C ILE A 129 -29.06 18.16 -6.59
N GLU A 130 -29.76 19.27 -6.39
CA GLU A 130 -29.24 20.44 -5.68
C GLU A 130 -28.88 20.10 -4.24
N GLU A 131 -29.74 19.37 -3.52
CA GLU A 131 -29.49 18.90 -2.15
C GLU A 131 -28.29 17.95 -2.08
N ARG A 132 -28.24 16.91 -2.93
CA ARG A 132 -27.15 15.93 -2.95
C ARG A 132 -25.80 16.57 -3.29
N VAL A 133 -25.78 17.50 -4.26
CA VAL A 133 -24.58 18.23 -4.66
C VAL A 133 -24.08 19.13 -3.54
N ALA A 134 -24.96 19.90 -2.89
CA ALA A 134 -24.60 20.75 -1.77
C ALA A 134 -24.00 19.91 -0.62
N THR A 135 -24.70 18.86 -0.20
CA THR A 135 -24.23 17.94 0.84
C THR A 135 -22.88 17.32 0.49
N MET A 136 -22.67 16.91 -0.77
CA MET A 136 -21.42 16.30 -1.21
C MET A 136 -20.27 17.32 -1.24
N LEU A 137 -20.53 18.56 -1.68
CA LEU A 137 -19.51 19.62 -1.68
C LEU A 137 -19.08 19.99 -0.25
N ASP A 138 -20.02 20.04 0.69
CA ASP A 138 -19.70 20.26 2.11
C ASP A 138 -18.87 19.11 2.67
N LEU A 139 -19.22 17.86 2.33
CA LEU A 139 -18.50 16.66 2.78
C LEU A 139 -17.04 16.64 2.33
N VAL A 140 -16.76 17.11 1.10
CA VAL A 140 -15.37 17.22 0.56
C VAL A 140 -14.72 18.58 0.85
N LYS A 141 -15.32 19.42 1.73
CA LYS A 141 -14.81 20.73 2.12
C LYS A 141 -14.66 21.71 0.92
N LEU A 142 -15.61 21.68 0.00
CA LEU A 142 -15.70 22.59 -1.15
C LEU A 142 -16.96 23.45 -1.12
N GLY A 143 -17.58 23.64 0.04
CA GLY A 143 -18.67 24.61 0.22
C GLY A 143 -18.26 26.00 -0.31
N GLY A 144 -19.11 26.64 -1.07
CA GLY A 144 -18.84 27.94 -1.70
C GLY A 144 -17.99 27.93 -2.99
N PHE A 145 -17.47 26.76 -3.43
CA PHE A 145 -16.70 26.64 -4.67
C PHE A 145 -17.57 26.25 -5.88
N GLY A 146 -18.84 26.03 -5.72
CA GLY A 146 -19.76 25.49 -6.74
C GLY A 146 -19.71 26.16 -8.10
N ARG A 147 -19.56 27.49 -8.14
CA ARG A 147 -19.53 28.29 -9.38
C ARG A 147 -18.17 28.35 -10.07
N ARG A 148 -17.08 27.90 -9.42
CA ARG A 148 -15.73 27.93 -10.01
C ARG A 148 -15.57 26.87 -11.10
N LYS A 149 -14.73 27.16 -12.09
CA LYS A 149 -14.33 26.22 -13.15
C LYS A 149 -13.05 25.46 -12.74
N PRO A 150 -12.76 24.28 -13.33
CA PRO A 150 -11.58 23.48 -12.99
C PRO A 150 -10.24 24.21 -13.05
N HIS A 151 -10.07 25.14 -14.00
CA HIS A 151 -8.82 25.93 -14.13
C HIS A 151 -8.63 26.96 -12.99
N GLN A 152 -9.66 27.25 -12.20
CA GLN A 152 -9.61 28.15 -11.05
C GLN A 152 -9.35 27.41 -9.72
N LEU A 153 -9.07 26.11 -9.79
CA LEU A 153 -8.88 25.23 -8.63
C LEU A 153 -7.43 24.76 -8.52
N SER A 154 -6.97 24.60 -7.28
CA SER A 154 -5.71 23.89 -7.01
C SER A 154 -5.79 22.40 -7.37
N GLY A 155 -4.67 21.70 -7.43
CA GLY A 155 -4.63 20.24 -7.68
C GLY A 155 -5.52 19.45 -6.72
N GLY A 156 -5.36 19.69 -5.41
CA GLY A 156 -6.18 19.03 -4.38
C GLY A 156 -7.65 19.39 -4.45
N GLN A 157 -8.00 20.64 -4.84
CA GLN A 157 -9.41 21.02 -5.06
C GLN A 157 -9.99 20.28 -6.27
N ARG A 158 -9.26 20.15 -7.38
CA ARG A 158 -9.71 19.36 -8.54
C ARG A 158 -9.94 17.91 -8.19
N GLN A 159 -9.05 17.31 -7.40
CA GLN A 159 -9.20 15.96 -6.90
C GLN A 159 -10.48 15.80 -6.08
N ARG A 160 -10.73 16.68 -5.11
CA ARG A 160 -11.96 16.64 -4.29
C ARG A 160 -13.23 16.80 -5.13
N VAL A 161 -13.21 17.60 -6.19
CA VAL A 161 -14.33 17.68 -7.15
C VAL A 161 -14.54 16.35 -7.88
N ALA A 162 -13.47 15.70 -8.33
CA ALA A 162 -13.55 14.39 -8.99
C ALA A 162 -14.07 13.31 -8.04
N LEU A 163 -13.61 13.33 -6.78
CA LEU A 163 -14.08 12.44 -5.73
C LEU A 163 -15.57 12.68 -5.44
N ALA A 164 -15.98 13.93 -5.27
CA ALA A 164 -17.38 14.30 -5.07
C ALA A 164 -18.26 13.81 -6.23
N ARG A 165 -17.82 14.01 -7.48
CA ARG A 165 -18.51 13.50 -8.67
C ARG A 165 -18.67 12.00 -8.67
N SER A 166 -17.65 11.28 -8.24
CA SER A 166 -17.67 9.81 -8.19
C SER A 166 -18.54 9.28 -7.06
N LEU A 167 -18.70 10.02 -5.96
CA LEU A 167 -19.44 9.59 -4.77
C LEU A 167 -20.90 10.04 -4.74
N VAL A 168 -21.27 11.14 -5.45
CA VAL A 168 -22.62 11.73 -5.37
C VAL A 168 -23.75 10.78 -5.79
N LYS A 169 -23.43 9.80 -6.66
CA LYS A 169 -24.33 8.71 -7.06
C LYS A 169 -24.50 7.62 -5.99
N ARG A 170 -23.72 7.69 -4.90
CA ARG A 170 -23.67 6.67 -3.83
C ARG A 170 -23.35 5.28 -4.38
N PRO A 171 -22.23 5.12 -5.11
CA PRO A 171 -21.83 3.82 -5.65
C PRO A 171 -21.59 2.83 -4.51
N LYS A 172 -21.80 1.56 -4.77
CA LYS A 172 -21.45 0.50 -3.83
C LYS A 172 -19.94 0.23 -3.81
N LEU A 173 -19.27 0.43 -4.97
CA LEU A 173 -17.84 0.26 -5.17
C LEU A 173 -17.25 1.49 -5.86
N LEU A 174 -16.16 2.04 -5.31
CA LEU A 174 -15.38 3.11 -5.90
C LEU A 174 -14.00 2.62 -6.30
N LEU A 175 -13.66 2.82 -7.57
CA LEU A 175 -12.35 2.51 -8.14
C LEU A 175 -11.54 3.78 -8.27
N LEU A 176 -10.32 3.80 -7.71
CA LEU A 176 -9.44 4.97 -7.70
C LEU A 176 -8.12 4.61 -8.39
N ASP A 177 -7.83 5.27 -9.52
CA ASP A 177 -6.60 5.08 -10.29
C ASP A 177 -5.61 6.19 -9.93
N GLU A 178 -4.58 5.87 -9.15
CA GLU A 178 -3.55 6.79 -8.66
C GLU A 178 -4.11 8.11 -8.10
N PRO A 179 -5.03 8.05 -7.11
CA PRO A 179 -5.82 9.21 -6.72
C PRO A 179 -4.98 10.37 -6.17
N LEU A 180 -3.81 10.11 -5.59
CA LEU A 180 -2.98 11.10 -4.91
C LEU A 180 -1.68 11.43 -5.67
N GLY A 181 -1.42 10.81 -6.83
CA GLY A 181 -0.16 10.92 -7.56
C GLY A 181 0.22 12.34 -8.01
N ALA A 182 -0.78 13.21 -8.23
CA ALA A 182 -0.54 14.58 -8.68
C ALA A 182 -0.38 15.61 -7.54
N LEU A 183 -0.34 15.17 -6.28
CA LEU A 183 -0.24 16.04 -5.10
C LEU A 183 1.20 16.10 -4.57
N ASP A 184 1.57 17.28 -4.02
CA ASP A 184 2.79 17.40 -3.21
C ASP A 184 2.68 16.58 -1.91
N LYS A 185 3.83 16.27 -1.28
CA LYS A 185 3.90 15.37 -0.13
C LYS A 185 2.97 15.78 1.01
N LYS A 186 3.00 17.05 1.43
CA LYS A 186 2.20 17.54 2.57
C LYS A 186 0.70 17.48 2.31
N LEU A 187 0.30 17.82 1.10
CA LEU A 187 -1.10 17.76 0.69
C LEU A 187 -1.57 16.31 0.55
N ARG A 188 -0.70 15.40 0.08
CA ARG A 188 -0.95 13.97 -0.04
C ARG A 188 -1.24 13.35 1.32
N GLU A 189 -0.35 13.55 2.32
CA GLU A 189 -0.54 13.05 3.69
C GLU A 189 -1.89 13.49 4.28
N HIS A 190 -2.22 14.77 4.15
CA HIS A 190 -3.51 15.29 4.63
C HIS A 190 -4.71 14.65 3.92
N THR A 191 -4.62 14.48 2.61
CA THR A 191 -5.71 13.93 1.78
C THR A 191 -5.92 12.43 2.01
N GLN A 192 -4.87 11.68 2.37
CA GLN A 192 -5.00 10.26 2.77
C GLN A 192 -5.96 10.10 3.95
N PHE A 193 -5.75 10.86 5.04
CA PHE A 193 -6.66 10.82 6.20
C PHE A 193 -8.07 11.30 5.88
N GLU A 194 -8.22 12.28 4.97
CA GLU A 194 -9.55 12.71 4.50
C GLU A 194 -10.27 11.59 3.74
N LEU A 195 -9.55 10.83 2.89
CA LEU A 195 -10.12 9.69 2.15
C LEU A 195 -10.58 8.57 3.09
N ILE A 196 -9.78 8.23 4.11
CA ILE A 196 -10.15 7.24 5.14
C ILE A 196 -11.43 7.71 5.87
N SER A 197 -11.42 8.95 6.37
CA SER A 197 -12.58 9.52 7.08
C SER A 197 -13.84 9.56 6.21
N LEU A 198 -13.69 9.83 4.93
CA LEU A 198 -14.80 9.86 3.98
C LEU A 198 -15.34 8.45 3.73
N GLN A 199 -14.47 7.48 3.54
CA GLN A 199 -14.83 6.08 3.36
C GLN A 199 -15.57 5.53 4.59
N ASP A 200 -15.07 5.83 5.80
CA ASP A 200 -15.70 5.45 7.06
C ASP A 200 -17.12 6.02 7.20
N LYS A 201 -17.31 7.29 6.87
CA LYS A 201 -18.64 7.96 6.95
C LYS A 201 -19.63 7.40 5.95
N LEU A 202 -19.17 7.03 4.75
CA LEU A 202 -20.04 6.57 3.68
C LEU A 202 -20.23 5.05 3.63
N GLY A 203 -19.32 4.28 4.24
CA GLY A 203 -19.33 2.81 4.22
C GLY A 203 -19.14 2.21 2.81
N VAL A 204 -18.58 2.98 1.87
CA VAL A 204 -18.34 2.55 0.50
C VAL A 204 -17.07 1.67 0.44
N THR A 205 -17.09 0.63 -0.38
CA THR A 205 -15.89 -0.18 -0.65
C THR A 205 -15.00 0.54 -1.65
N PHE A 206 -13.69 0.64 -1.36
CA PHE A 206 -12.71 1.25 -2.26
C PHE A 206 -11.73 0.21 -2.79
N ILE A 207 -11.41 0.28 -4.07
CA ILE A 207 -10.23 -0.35 -4.66
C ILE A 207 -9.35 0.76 -5.20
N VAL A 208 -8.14 0.88 -4.65
CA VAL A 208 -7.17 1.93 -4.98
C VAL A 208 -6.01 1.29 -5.72
N VAL A 209 -5.60 1.86 -6.83
CA VAL A 209 -4.36 1.52 -7.52
C VAL A 209 -3.33 2.60 -7.22
N THR A 210 -2.15 2.18 -6.79
CA THR A 210 -1.03 3.10 -6.55
C THR A 210 0.32 2.42 -6.81
N HIS A 211 1.34 3.21 -7.08
CA HIS A 211 2.74 2.79 -7.06
C HIS A 211 3.48 3.35 -5.83
N ASP A 212 2.81 4.16 -5.01
CA ASP A 212 3.36 4.78 -3.81
C ASP A 212 3.12 3.85 -2.60
N GLN A 213 4.21 3.40 -1.99
CA GLN A 213 4.17 2.48 -0.84
C GLN A 213 3.59 3.16 0.40
N GLU A 214 3.94 4.44 0.65
CA GLU A 214 3.43 5.20 1.80
C GLU A 214 1.90 5.38 1.68
N GLU A 215 1.41 5.62 0.46
CA GLU A 215 -0.02 5.70 0.20
C GLU A 215 -0.73 4.38 0.51
N ALA A 216 -0.22 3.26 -0.01
CA ALA A 216 -0.82 1.95 0.23
C ALA A 216 -0.80 1.57 1.72
N MET A 217 0.34 1.78 2.40
CA MET A 217 0.49 1.47 3.83
C MET A 217 -0.42 2.30 4.72
N THR A 218 -0.70 3.57 4.34
CA THR A 218 -1.54 4.48 5.13
C THR A 218 -3.03 4.24 4.89
N LEU A 219 -3.45 4.04 3.63
CA LEU A 219 -4.87 3.97 3.26
C LEU A 219 -5.48 2.59 3.45
N ALA A 220 -4.72 1.53 3.18
CA ALA A 220 -5.29 0.23 2.96
C ALA A 220 -5.72 -0.50 4.24
N SER A 221 -6.88 -1.15 4.20
CA SER A 221 -7.21 -2.25 5.11
C SER A 221 -6.39 -3.49 4.75
N ARG A 222 -6.26 -3.77 3.45
CA ARG A 222 -5.35 -4.78 2.88
C ARG A 222 -4.70 -4.28 1.58
N ILE A 223 -3.50 -4.78 1.33
CA ILE A 223 -2.70 -4.52 0.14
C ILE A 223 -2.56 -5.80 -0.66
N GLY A 224 -2.77 -5.72 -1.96
CA GLY A 224 -2.35 -6.74 -2.92
C GLY A 224 -1.10 -6.24 -3.66
N VAL A 225 0.04 -6.87 -3.42
CA VAL A 225 1.29 -6.56 -4.14
C VAL A 225 1.26 -7.25 -5.49
N MET A 226 1.33 -6.46 -6.55
CA MET A 226 1.24 -6.95 -7.92
C MET A 226 2.59 -6.86 -8.64
N ASN A 227 3.00 -7.95 -9.27
CA ASN A 227 4.21 -8.04 -10.06
C ASN A 227 3.96 -8.87 -11.32
N HIS A 228 4.44 -8.42 -12.48
CA HIS A 228 4.33 -9.10 -13.77
C HIS A 228 2.93 -9.68 -14.09
N GLY A 229 1.87 -8.93 -13.76
CA GLY A 229 0.49 -9.33 -14.02
C GLY A 229 -0.14 -10.23 -12.96
N GLU A 230 0.56 -10.60 -11.89
CA GLU A 230 0.13 -11.50 -10.83
C GLU A 230 0.07 -10.78 -9.47
N ILE A 231 -0.81 -11.22 -8.57
CA ILE A 231 -0.78 -10.81 -7.17
C ILE A 231 0.13 -11.79 -6.42
N VAL A 232 1.34 -11.31 -6.05
CA VAL A 232 2.37 -12.13 -5.40
C VAL A 232 2.16 -12.29 -3.89
N GLN A 233 1.49 -11.32 -3.26
CA GLN A 233 1.08 -11.37 -1.86
C GLN A 233 -0.11 -10.46 -1.61
N ALA A 234 -1.03 -10.88 -0.75
CA ALA A 234 -2.12 -10.03 -0.25
C ALA A 234 -2.24 -10.19 1.26
N GLY A 235 -2.38 -9.06 1.98
CA GLY A 235 -2.47 -9.04 3.44
C GLY A 235 -2.69 -7.62 3.97
N THR A 236 -2.78 -7.47 5.28
CA THR A 236 -2.78 -6.15 5.92
C THR A 236 -1.44 -5.44 5.69
N PRO A 237 -1.38 -4.10 5.80
CA PRO A 237 -0.11 -3.37 5.71
C PRO A 237 1.00 -3.96 6.59
N SER A 238 0.65 -4.29 7.85
CA SER A 238 1.60 -4.92 8.77
C SER A 238 2.06 -6.29 8.31
N GLU A 239 1.17 -7.17 7.80
CA GLU A 239 1.54 -8.49 7.29
C GLU A 239 2.47 -8.38 6.07
N ILE A 240 2.21 -7.45 5.15
CA ILE A 240 3.05 -7.23 3.97
C ILE A 240 4.44 -6.72 4.34
N TYR A 241 4.53 -5.83 5.33
CA TYR A 241 5.80 -5.23 5.76
C TYR A 241 6.64 -6.15 6.65
N GLU A 242 5.99 -6.78 7.65
CA GLU A 242 6.66 -7.58 8.66
C GLU A 242 6.90 -9.03 8.22
N TYR A 243 6.06 -9.57 7.32
CA TYR A 243 6.11 -10.96 6.86
C TYR A 243 6.06 -11.06 5.34
N PRO A 244 7.04 -10.46 4.62
CA PRO A 244 7.11 -10.57 3.17
C PRO A 244 7.27 -12.03 2.75
N SER A 245 6.49 -12.46 1.75
CA SER A 245 6.50 -13.85 1.26
C SER A 245 7.65 -14.18 0.30
N SER A 246 8.40 -13.16 -0.13
CA SER A 246 9.50 -13.31 -1.08
C SER A 246 10.49 -12.16 -0.99
N LYS A 247 11.68 -12.37 -1.55
CA LYS A 247 12.71 -11.34 -1.71
C LYS A 247 12.17 -10.10 -2.45
N PHE A 248 11.37 -10.34 -3.51
CA PHE A 248 10.73 -9.25 -4.25
C PHE A 248 9.85 -8.38 -3.34
N VAL A 249 8.95 -8.98 -2.56
CA VAL A 249 8.05 -8.22 -1.68
C VAL A 249 8.84 -7.49 -0.59
N ALA A 250 9.85 -8.15 0.00
CA ALA A 250 10.68 -7.55 1.04
C ALA A 250 11.42 -6.30 0.54
N ASP A 251 11.97 -6.34 -0.69
CA ASP A 251 12.70 -5.24 -1.31
C ASP A 251 11.76 -4.17 -1.89
N PHE A 252 10.63 -4.61 -2.44
CA PHE A 252 9.65 -3.69 -3.05
C PHE A 252 8.90 -2.85 -2.02
N VAL A 253 8.61 -3.39 -0.81
CA VAL A 253 7.86 -2.68 0.23
C VAL A 253 8.79 -2.15 1.31
N GLY A 254 9.29 -0.93 1.10
CA GLY A 254 10.23 -0.26 2.00
C GLY A 254 11.69 -0.70 1.81
N SER A 255 12.58 -0.02 2.51
CA SER A 255 14.00 -0.38 2.52
C SER A 255 14.24 -1.65 3.34
N VAL A 256 15.19 -2.48 2.92
CA VAL A 256 15.54 -3.71 3.62
C VAL A 256 17.05 -4.02 3.45
N ASN A 257 17.66 -4.55 4.49
CA ASN A 257 18.98 -5.19 4.39
C ASN A 257 18.78 -6.68 4.14
N MET A 258 19.25 -7.16 3.00
CA MET A 258 19.20 -8.57 2.65
C MET A 258 20.58 -9.17 2.85
N PHE A 259 20.65 -10.25 3.64
CA PHE A 259 21.86 -11.04 3.83
C PHE A 259 21.64 -12.43 3.26
N GLU A 260 22.33 -12.72 2.17
CA GLU A 260 22.36 -14.07 1.63
C GLU A 260 23.18 -14.98 2.55
N GLY A 261 22.71 -16.20 2.74
CA GLY A 261 23.42 -17.17 3.56
C GLY A 261 22.91 -18.59 3.38
N LYS A 262 23.67 -19.50 3.96
CA LYS A 262 23.43 -20.96 3.95
C LYS A 262 22.77 -21.33 5.28
N LEU A 263 21.68 -22.08 5.21
CA LEU A 263 21.02 -22.63 6.38
C LEU A 263 21.91 -23.66 7.08
N ILE A 264 22.24 -23.42 8.35
CA ILE A 264 23.06 -24.35 9.17
C ILE A 264 22.14 -25.20 10.04
N GLU A 265 21.16 -24.59 10.69
CA GLU A 265 20.22 -25.23 11.61
C GLU A 265 18.81 -24.69 11.33
N ASP A 266 17.82 -25.58 11.33
CA ASP A 266 16.40 -25.22 11.18
C ASP A 266 15.58 -26.05 12.17
N GLU A 267 15.33 -25.46 13.33
CA GLU A 267 14.52 -26.03 14.39
C GLU A 267 13.16 -25.28 14.45
N PRO A 268 12.11 -25.86 15.03
CA PRO A 268 10.80 -25.20 15.09
C PRO A 268 10.83 -23.80 15.73
N GLU A 269 11.75 -23.57 16.67
CA GLU A 269 11.83 -22.33 17.46
C GLU A 269 12.90 -21.36 16.95
N TYR A 270 13.83 -21.80 16.08
CA TYR A 270 14.89 -20.95 15.58
C TYR A 270 15.54 -21.46 14.29
N VAL A 271 16.19 -20.56 13.59
CA VAL A 271 17.07 -20.85 12.44
C VAL A 271 18.43 -20.18 12.64
N ARG A 272 19.49 -20.84 12.16
CA ARG A 272 20.83 -20.26 12.07
C ARG A 272 21.30 -20.27 10.62
N ILE A 273 21.73 -19.10 10.16
CA ILE A 273 22.13 -18.86 8.77
C ILE A 273 23.59 -18.40 8.76
N ALA A 274 24.48 -19.13 8.10
CA ALA A 274 25.87 -18.68 7.85
C ALA A 274 25.84 -17.70 6.68
N SER A 275 26.24 -16.45 6.92
CA SER A 275 26.28 -15.41 5.88
C SER A 275 27.70 -14.88 5.70
N GLU A 276 28.28 -15.10 4.53
CA GLU A 276 29.56 -14.49 4.15
C GLU A 276 29.44 -12.97 4.03
N GLU A 277 28.28 -12.46 3.61
CA GLU A 277 28.02 -11.04 3.52
C GLU A 277 28.05 -10.34 4.88
N LEU A 278 27.55 -11.00 5.94
CA LEU A 278 27.66 -10.51 7.32
C LEU A 278 29.05 -10.77 7.90
N GLY A 279 29.73 -11.82 7.46
CA GLY A 279 30.97 -12.32 8.05
C GLY A 279 30.73 -13.12 9.33
N GLY A 280 29.54 -13.74 9.45
CA GLY A 280 29.13 -14.46 10.66
C GLY A 280 27.81 -15.21 10.50
N THR A 281 27.21 -15.54 11.63
CA THR A 281 25.94 -16.26 11.70
C THR A 281 24.82 -15.32 12.07
N ILE A 282 23.66 -15.47 11.42
CA ILE A 282 22.41 -14.78 11.76
C ILE A 282 21.52 -15.77 12.49
N TYR A 283 21.05 -15.36 13.65
CA TYR A 283 20.07 -16.10 14.45
C TYR A 283 18.67 -15.51 14.24
N VAL A 284 17.67 -16.37 13.98
CA VAL A 284 16.27 -15.97 13.78
C VAL A 284 15.40 -16.85 14.67
N SER A 285 14.52 -16.26 15.46
CA SER A 285 13.72 -16.92 16.49
C SER A 285 12.43 -17.59 15.96
N HIS A 286 12.50 -18.23 14.79
CA HIS A 286 11.44 -19.07 14.23
C HIS A 286 12.02 -20.02 13.17
N GLY A 287 11.44 -21.21 13.03
CA GLY A 287 11.77 -22.17 11.98
C GLY A 287 11.14 -21.80 10.64
N ILE A 288 11.69 -22.29 9.55
CA ILE A 288 11.21 -22.05 8.17
C ILE A 288 10.87 -23.33 7.40
N SER A 289 11.21 -24.50 7.96
CA SER A 289 10.98 -25.81 7.33
C SER A 289 11.61 -25.93 5.93
N ALA A 290 12.84 -25.43 5.77
CA ALA A 290 13.58 -25.51 4.52
C ALA A 290 14.55 -26.70 4.50
N PRO A 291 14.97 -27.19 3.31
CA PRO A 291 15.99 -28.23 3.22
C PRO A 291 17.30 -27.79 3.88
N PRO A 292 18.04 -28.73 4.53
CA PRO A 292 19.38 -28.44 5.03
C PRO A 292 20.28 -27.86 3.94
N GLU A 293 21.14 -26.92 4.32
CA GLU A 293 22.06 -26.21 3.39
C GLU A 293 21.39 -25.35 2.30
N ALA A 294 20.08 -25.11 2.37
CA ALA A 294 19.39 -24.22 1.44
C ALA A 294 20.00 -22.80 1.48
N ILE A 295 20.10 -22.19 0.31
CA ILE A 295 20.40 -20.76 0.22
C ILE A 295 19.13 -19.98 0.55
N VAL A 296 19.23 -19.10 1.53
CA VAL A 296 18.15 -18.27 2.03
C VAL A 296 18.60 -16.83 2.21
N TRP A 297 17.68 -15.91 2.35
CA TRP A 297 17.98 -14.52 2.62
C TRP A 297 17.35 -14.10 3.95
N ALA A 298 18.18 -13.58 4.86
CA ALA A 298 17.71 -12.91 6.06
C ALA A 298 17.45 -11.44 5.75
N ALA A 299 16.20 -11.03 5.79
CA ALA A 299 15.72 -9.67 5.53
C ALA A 299 15.59 -8.92 6.86
N VAL A 300 16.36 -7.83 7.06
CA VAL A 300 16.32 -7.00 8.26
C VAL A 300 16.00 -5.57 7.89
N ARG A 301 14.94 -5.01 8.47
CA ARG A 301 14.55 -3.62 8.25
C ARG A 301 15.57 -2.67 8.87
N PRO A 302 15.93 -1.54 8.18
CA PRO A 302 16.93 -0.58 8.67
C PRO A 302 16.62 0.02 10.04
N GLU A 303 15.36 0.24 10.35
CA GLU A 303 14.89 0.80 11.63
C GLU A 303 14.90 -0.22 12.78
N LYS A 304 15.07 -1.51 12.49
CA LYS A 304 15.22 -2.57 13.50
C LYS A 304 16.68 -2.85 13.86
N ILE A 305 17.63 -2.15 13.23
CA ILE A 305 19.05 -2.26 13.51
C ILE A 305 19.45 -1.14 14.46
N PHE A 306 19.94 -1.51 15.63
CA PHE A 306 20.55 -0.61 16.60
C PHE A 306 22.02 -0.39 16.24
N MET A 307 22.49 0.86 16.38
CA MET A 307 23.87 1.22 16.13
C MET A 307 24.45 1.88 17.39
N SER A 308 25.64 1.43 17.79
CA SER A 308 26.34 1.97 18.98
C SER A 308 27.85 2.04 18.74
N THR A 309 28.54 2.89 19.50
CA THR A 309 30.00 2.97 19.51
C THR A 309 30.66 1.96 20.45
N ALA A 310 29.88 1.41 21.39
CA ALA A 310 30.31 0.37 22.31
C ALA A 310 29.74 -1.01 21.91
N PRO A 311 30.44 -2.10 22.22
CA PRO A 311 29.92 -3.45 21.96
C PRO A 311 28.60 -3.66 22.70
N PRO A 312 27.55 -4.14 22.00
CA PRO A 312 26.29 -4.49 22.65
C PRO A 312 26.45 -5.72 23.54
N ALA A 313 25.70 -5.77 24.65
CA ALA A 313 25.68 -6.90 25.55
C ALA A 313 24.48 -7.81 25.27
N GLY A 314 24.69 -9.13 25.27
CA GLY A 314 23.60 -10.13 25.31
C GLY A 314 22.73 -10.23 24.05
N THR A 315 23.28 -9.97 22.86
CA THR A 315 22.59 -10.18 21.59
C THR A 315 23.36 -11.12 20.68
N ASP A 316 22.63 -12.02 20.00
CA ASP A 316 23.21 -13.03 19.10
C ASP A 316 23.56 -12.43 17.73
N ASN A 317 22.84 -11.39 17.30
CA ASN A 317 23.02 -10.75 16.00
C ASN A 317 23.82 -9.46 16.14
N VAL A 318 25.11 -9.54 15.87
CA VAL A 318 26.06 -8.41 15.96
C VAL A 318 26.94 -8.37 14.73
N ALA A 319 27.13 -7.17 14.19
CA ALA A 319 28.14 -6.89 13.17
C ALA A 319 28.93 -5.65 13.56
N ARG A 320 30.17 -5.53 13.05
CA ARG A 320 31.00 -4.34 13.21
C ARG A 320 31.29 -3.74 11.85
N GLY A 321 31.25 -2.42 11.73
CA GLY A 321 31.55 -1.74 10.48
C GLY A 321 31.98 -0.29 10.69
N ALA A 322 32.34 0.37 9.60
CA ALA A 322 32.66 1.78 9.57
C ALA A 322 31.54 2.56 8.90
N VAL A 323 31.15 3.71 9.45
CA VAL A 323 30.17 4.59 8.85
C VAL A 323 30.74 5.17 7.57
N GLN A 324 30.15 4.81 6.43
CA GLN A 324 30.58 5.27 5.11
C GLN A 324 29.86 6.56 4.72
N ASP A 325 28.56 6.66 5.02
CA ASP A 325 27.74 7.82 4.61
C ASP A 325 26.62 8.09 5.62
N ILE A 326 26.19 9.37 5.69
CA ILE A 326 25.16 9.85 6.61
C ILE A 326 24.23 10.80 5.87
N ALA A 327 22.92 10.53 5.91
CA ALA A 327 21.87 11.43 5.42
C ALA A 327 20.98 11.87 6.59
N TYR A 328 21.00 13.16 6.91
CA TYR A 328 20.13 13.77 7.92
C TYR A 328 18.83 14.26 7.26
N LEU A 329 17.67 13.74 7.70
CA LEU A 329 16.35 14.07 7.15
C LEU A 329 15.48 14.91 8.10
N GLY A 330 16.03 15.30 9.25
CA GLY A 330 15.34 16.11 10.26
C GLY A 330 14.80 15.23 11.39
N ASP A 331 13.77 14.47 11.18
CA ASP A 331 13.14 13.54 12.13
C ASP A 331 13.94 12.24 12.33
N LEU A 332 14.65 11.81 11.29
CA LEU A 332 15.50 10.63 11.31
C LEU A 332 16.83 10.87 10.59
N SER A 333 17.81 10.01 10.87
CA SER A 333 19.07 9.90 10.14
C SER A 333 19.23 8.52 9.54
N ILE A 334 19.77 8.47 8.32
CA ILE A 334 20.12 7.24 7.62
C ILE A 334 21.64 7.13 7.60
N TYR A 335 22.14 6.00 8.05
CA TYR A 335 23.55 5.66 8.02
C TYR A 335 23.79 4.51 7.05
N LEU A 336 24.83 4.62 6.23
CA LEU A 336 25.37 3.52 5.45
C LEU A 336 26.64 3.04 6.11
N VAL A 337 26.60 1.83 6.65
CA VAL A 337 27.72 1.22 7.39
C VAL A 337 28.33 0.13 6.56
N LYS A 338 29.63 0.27 6.24
CA LYS A 338 30.38 -0.72 5.48
C LYS A 338 30.99 -1.75 6.42
N LEU A 339 30.63 -3.01 6.25
CA LEU A 339 31.18 -4.14 6.97
C LEU A 339 32.58 -4.49 6.43
N PRO A 340 33.41 -5.24 7.19
CA PRO A 340 34.71 -5.74 6.71
C PRO A 340 34.61 -6.64 5.46
N THR A 341 33.48 -7.29 5.26
CA THR A 341 33.14 -8.09 4.07
C THR A 341 32.91 -7.27 2.81
N GLY A 342 32.77 -5.95 2.95
CA GLY A 342 32.39 -5.03 1.87
C GLY A 342 30.89 -4.78 1.74
N LYS A 343 30.04 -5.54 2.44
CA LYS A 343 28.59 -5.32 2.46
C LYS A 343 28.27 -3.96 3.10
N ILE A 344 27.37 -3.23 2.47
CA ILE A 344 26.83 -1.96 3.04
C ILE A 344 25.52 -2.28 3.72
N VAL A 345 25.41 -1.92 4.99
CA VAL A 345 24.20 -2.06 5.79
C VAL A 345 23.60 -0.67 6.02
N ARG A 346 22.32 -0.54 5.68
CA ARG A 346 21.55 0.67 5.94
C ARG A 346 20.94 0.63 7.33
N VAL A 347 21.13 1.66 8.11
CA VAL A 347 20.53 1.83 9.44
C VAL A 347 19.73 3.11 9.46
N THR A 348 18.53 3.08 10.04
CA THR A 348 17.68 4.24 10.20
C THR A 348 17.44 4.48 11.67
N GLN A 349 17.82 5.67 12.17
CA GLN A 349 17.64 6.03 13.55
C GLN A 349 16.84 7.33 13.69
N PRO A 350 15.85 7.39 14.59
CA PRO A 350 15.12 8.63 14.89
C PRO A 350 16.03 9.64 15.60
N ASN A 351 15.93 10.91 15.22
CA ASN A 351 16.66 12.02 15.85
C ASN A 351 15.93 12.52 17.10
N THR A 352 16.04 11.78 18.21
CA THR A 352 15.28 12.05 19.44
C THR A 352 15.89 13.11 20.36
N SER A 353 17.18 13.44 20.20
CA SER A 353 17.90 14.39 21.05
C SER A 353 18.77 15.34 20.25
N ARG A 354 18.78 16.63 20.64
CA ARG A 354 19.68 17.64 20.06
C ARG A 354 21.12 17.51 20.54
N HIS A 355 21.38 16.77 21.62
CA HIS A 355 22.68 16.64 22.28
C HIS A 355 23.21 15.21 22.30
N ALA A 356 22.63 14.29 21.50
CA ALA A 356 23.22 12.98 21.32
C ALA A 356 24.59 13.14 20.67
N GLU A 357 25.60 12.40 21.17
CA GLU A 357 26.90 12.32 20.52
C GLU A 357 26.69 11.88 19.09
N ALA A 358 26.95 12.76 18.13
CA ALA A 358 26.73 12.49 16.73
C ALA A 358 27.77 11.46 16.26
N ILE A 359 27.27 10.34 15.76
CA ILE A 359 28.09 9.37 15.03
C ILE A 359 28.55 10.04 13.73
N THR A 360 29.85 9.95 13.43
CA THR A 360 30.48 10.65 12.31
C THR A 360 31.00 9.67 11.25
N TRP A 361 31.40 10.21 10.09
CA TRP A 361 32.01 9.45 9.01
C TRP A 361 33.27 8.70 9.49
N ASP A 362 33.57 7.56 8.91
CA ASP A 362 34.68 6.67 9.21
C ASP A 362 34.70 6.11 10.64
N GLN A 363 33.73 6.49 11.48
CA GLN A 363 33.62 6.00 12.84
C GLN A 363 33.28 4.49 12.85
N GLN A 364 34.03 3.74 13.68
CA GLN A 364 33.74 2.33 13.92
C GLN A 364 32.53 2.19 14.82
N VAL A 365 31.57 1.38 14.37
CA VAL A 365 30.30 1.16 15.08
C VAL A 365 29.98 -0.34 15.15
N TYR A 366 29.16 -0.68 16.13
CA TYR A 366 28.52 -1.98 16.25
C TYR A 366 27.09 -1.86 15.81
N LEU A 367 26.65 -2.80 14.98
CA LEU A 367 25.28 -2.98 14.56
C LEU A 367 24.71 -4.20 15.28
N SER A 368 23.52 -4.09 15.83
CA SER A 368 22.86 -5.22 16.48
C SER A 368 21.36 -5.19 16.21
N TRP A 369 20.73 -6.35 16.21
CA TRP A 369 19.30 -6.49 16.07
C TRP A 369 18.76 -7.69 16.83
N ASP A 370 17.51 -7.61 17.22
CA ASP A 370 16.81 -8.66 17.93
C ASP A 370 16.66 -9.90 17.04
N THR A 371 16.61 -11.09 17.65
CA THR A 371 16.41 -12.36 16.96
C THR A 371 15.05 -12.51 16.29
N THR A 372 14.07 -11.70 16.72
CA THR A 372 12.73 -11.60 16.12
C THR A 372 12.66 -10.63 14.92
N SER A 373 13.69 -9.82 14.72
CA SER A 373 13.72 -8.78 13.68
C SER A 373 13.92 -9.30 12.25
N PRO A 374 14.76 -10.32 12.00
CA PRO A 374 14.94 -10.85 10.67
C PRO A 374 13.74 -11.67 10.22
N VAL A 375 13.43 -11.58 8.93
CA VAL A 375 12.50 -12.50 8.25
C VAL A 375 13.29 -13.29 7.22
N VAL A 376 13.13 -14.62 7.21
CA VAL A 376 13.81 -15.47 6.25
C VAL A 376 12.93 -15.66 5.02
N VAL A 377 13.46 -15.33 3.85
CA VAL A 377 12.83 -15.57 2.56
C VAL A 377 13.62 -16.53 1.72
N THR A 378 12.94 -17.45 1.04
CA THR A 378 13.55 -18.56 0.29
C THR A 378 13.46 -18.39 -1.22
N ARG A 379 12.79 -17.34 -1.71
CA ARG A 379 12.55 -17.05 -3.14
C ARG A 379 12.36 -15.54 -3.41
#